data_72664958bffa880c789b5f2962c48b79
#
_entry.id   72664958bffa880c789b5f2962c48b79
#
_cell.length_a   1.000
_cell.length_b   1.000
_cell.length_c   1.000
_cell.angle_alpha   90.00
_cell.angle_beta   90.00
_cell.angle_gamma   90.00
#
_symmetry.space_group_name_H-M   'P 1'
#
loop_
_entity.id
_entity.type
_entity.pdbx_description
1 polymer ?
#
loop_
_entity_poly.entity_id
_entity_poly.type
_entity_poly.pdbx_seq_one_letter_code
_entity_poly.pdbx_strand_id
1 'polypeptide(L)'
;MSTMSPLNVHTYGPAHGPVVLAVHGVTGHGGRWRPLVEAELPGARVLAPDLRGHGRSPAEPPWTLEQHVVDLLAVLDEAGVERAVVLTHSFGGAIGLHLARTAPERVRTLVLLDPATGVDTANALDAAADACTPDTWADPAAATEAKARDWAEAPHALVAEEVTTHLEQHPDGRWAWRTYAPAVVTAWSEMAREPVLPPAGVPTLLVPALRVQPPLLSERYRTTLAALDHVTVHPLDCSHMVPQLLPAQVGALVRPLLEP
;
A
#
# COMPACT_ATOMS: atom_id res chain seq x y z
N MET A 1 27.35 -10.03 8.33
CA MET A 1 26.01 -9.41 8.21
C MET A 1 25.52 -9.75 6.81
N SER A 2 24.45 -10.52 6.67
CA SER A 2 23.86 -10.80 5.34
C SER A 2 23.31 -9.48 4.82
N THR A 3 23.82 -9.00 3.70
CA THR A 3 23.24 -7.83 3.02
C THR A 3 21.89 -8.28 2.48
N MET A 4 20.81 -7.69 3.00
CA MET A 4 19.47 -7.97 2.50
C MET A 4 19.35 -7.51 1.04
N SER A 5 18.68 -8.30 0.22
CA SER A 5 18.44 -7.93 -1.17
C SER A 5 17.56 -6.69 -1.23
N PRO A 6 17.91 -5.67 -2.05
CA PRO A 6 17.11 -4.45 -2.16
C PRO A 6 15.72 -4.72 -2.75
N LEU A 7 14.75 -3.86 -2.40
CA LEU A 7 13.42 -3.91 -3.00
C LEU A 7 13.47 -3.46 -4.47
N ASN A 8 12.55 -3.98 -5.28
CA ASN A 8 12.26 -3.42 -6.59
C ASN A 8 11.49 -2.09 -6.41
N VAL A 9 12.02 -0.98 -6.93
CA VAL A 9 11.41 0.34 -6.76
C VAL A 9 11.01 0.91 -8.11
N HIS A 10 9.72 1.17 -8.28
CA HIS A 10 9.21 1.96 -9.41
C HIS A 10 9.41 3.44 -9.09
N THR A 11 9.99 4.19 -10.02
CA THR A 11 10.22 5.63 -9.86
C THR A 11 9.46 6.40 -10.93
N TYR A 12 8.70 7.42 -10.50
CA TYR A 12 7.89 8.26 -11.38
C TYR A 12 8.22 9.75 -11.16
N GLY A 13 7.94 10.56 -12.16
CA GLY A 13 8.08 12.01 -12.13
C GLY A 13 9.53 12.50 -12.19
N PRO A 14 9.75 13.81 -11.98
CA PRO A 14 11.07 14.44 -12.11
C PRO A 14 12.01 14.08 -10.94
N ALA A 15 13.30 13.96 -11.22
CA ALA A 15 14.31 13.58 -10.23
C ALA A 15 14.41 14.56 -9.04
N HIS A 16 14.06 15.82 -9.23
CA HIS A 16 14.22 16.91 -8.25
C HIS A 16 12.90 17.45 -7.71
N GLY A 17 11.78 16.76 -7.88
CA GLY A 17 10.49 17.14 -7.30
C GLY A 17 10.38 16.83 -5.80
N PRO A 18 9.34 17.34 -5.12
CA PRO A 18 9.02 16.91 -3.76
C PRO A 18 8.83 15.40 -3.74
N VAL A 19 9.36 14.75 -2.70
CA VAL A 19 9.42 13.28 -2.67
C VAL A 19 8.19 12.68 -2.02
N VAL A 20 7.61 11.69 -2.69
CA VAL A 20 6.55 10.81 -2.17
C VAL A 20 7.09 9.38 -2.11
N LEU A 21 6.99 8.75 -0.94
CA LEU A 21 7.14 7.32 -0.78
C LEU A 21 5.75 6.69 -0.82
N ALA A 22 5.45 5.94 -1.87
CA ALA A 22 4.12 5.37 -2.12
C ALA A 22 4.11 3.86 -1.78
N VAL A 23 3.37 3.47 -0.73
CA VAL A 23 3.38 2.12 -0.15
C VAL A 23 2.05 1.43 -0.41
N HIS A 24 2.08 0.36 -1.21
CA HIS A 24 0.88 -0.39 -1.62
C HIS A 24 0.31 -1.30 -0.51
N GLY A 25 -0.90 -1.81 -0.71
CA GLY A 25 -1.56 -2.78 0.15
C GLY A 25 -1.14 -4.23 -0.10
N VAL A 26 -1.64 -5.15 0.72
CA VAL A 26 -1.45 -6.59 0.54
C VAL A 26 -1.90 -7.01 -0.88
N THR A 27 -1.20 -7.95 -1.48
CA THR A 27 -1.35 -8.40 -2.89
C THR A 27 -1.12 -7.31 -3.94
N GLY A 28 -0.60 -6.13 -3.53
CA GLY A 28 -0.29 -5.03 -4.43
C GLY A 28 1.13 -5.06 -4.99
N HIS A 29 1.47 -4.00 -5.71
CA HIS A 29 2.81 -3.71 -6.21
C HIS A 29 2.97 -2.21 -6.45
N GLY A 30 4.21 -1.72 -6.54
CA GLY A 30 4.50 -0.29 -6.74
C GLY A 30 3.94 0.27 -8.05
N GLY A 31 3.79 -0.57 -9.07
CA GLY A 31 3.21 -0.18 -10.36
C GLY A 31 1.76 0.31 -10.27
N ARG A 32 1.00 -0.09 -9.26
CA ARG A 32 -0.40 0.37 -9.06
C ARG A 32 -0.52 1.88 -8.82
N TRP A 33 0.55 2.55 -8.45
CA TRP A 33 0.57 3.99 -8.23
C TRP A 33 0.70 4.80 -9.51
N ARG A 34 1.16 4.19 -10.61
CA ARG A 34 1.43 4.87 -11.87
C ARG A 34 0.29 5.74 -12.39
N PRO A 35 -0.96 5.24 -12.53
CA PRO A 35 -2.06 6.05 -13.07
C PRO A 35 -2.36 7.29 -12.22
N LEU A 36 -2.38 7.16 -10.89
CA LEU A 36 -2.56 8.28 -9.97
C LEU A 36 -1.42 9.30 -10.10
N VAL A 37 -0.18 8.83 -10.12
CA VAL A 37 0.99 9.71 -10.13
C VAL A 37 1.10 10.48 -11.44
N GLU A 38 0.97 9.80 -12.59
CA GLU A 38 1.06 10.44 -13.90
C GLU A 38 -0.06 11.47 -14.13
N ALA A 39 -1.27 11.19 -13.67
CA ALA A 39 -2.40 12.09 -13.84
C ALA A 39 -2.42 13.25 -12.85
N GLU A 40 -2.07 12.99 -11.59
CA GLU A 40 -2.39 13.91 -10.49
C GLU A 40 -1.17 14.50 -9.79
N LEU A 41 0.00 13.85 -9.87
CA LEU A 41 1.21 14.26 -9.17
C LEU A 41 2.43 14.42 -10.12
N PRO A 42 2.27 15.01 -11.32
CA PRO A 42 3.34 15.00 -12.35
C PRO A 42 4.60 15.76 -11.92
N GLY A 43 4.51 16.65 -10.92
CA GLY A 43 5.64 17.39 -10.36
C GLY A 43 6.36 16.69 -9.19
N ALA A 44 5.85 15.58 -8.70
CA ALA A 44 6.45 14.85 -7.58
C ALA A 44 7.43 13.79 -8.06
N ARG A 45 8.54 13.59 -7.33
CA ARG A 45 9.39 12.42 -7.43
C ARG A 45 8.77 11.31 -6.56
N VAL A 46 8.23 10.26 -7.17
CA VAL A 46 7.57 9.18 -6.43
C VAL A 46 8.43 7.93 -6.44
N LEU A 47 8.70 7.42 -5.25
CA LEU A 47 9.34 6.14 -5.01
C LEU A 47 8.25 5.15 -4.58
N ALA A 48 7.96 4.16 -5.39
CA ALA A 48 6.91 3.18 -5.17
C ALA A 48 7.52 1.76 -5.16
N PRO A 49 8.02 1.28 -4.01
CA PRO A 49 8.58 -0.06 -3.91
C PRO A 49 7.50 -1.13 -4.04
N ASP A 50 7.86 -2.26 -4.63
CA ASP A 50 7.18 -3.52 -4.36
C ASP A 50 7.59 -3.96 -2.95
N LEU A 51 6.65 -4.23 -2.07
CA LEU A 51 6.96 -4.71 -0.72
C LEU A 51 7.60 -6.10 -0.78
N ARG A 52 8.38 -6.46 0.23
CA ARG A 52 8.95 -7.80 0.38
C ARG A 52 7.86 -8.88 0.25
N GLY A 53 8.10 -9.90 -0.58
CA GLY A 53 7.12 -10.95 -0.91
C GLY A 53 6.07 -10.53 -1.93
N HIS A 54 6.21 -9.35 -2.57
CA HIS A 54 5.28 -8.84 -3.57
C HIS A 54 6.04 -8.37 -4.82
N GLY A 55 5.37 -8.40 -5.96
CA GLY A 55 5.88 -7.89 -7.21
C GLY A 55 7.18 -8.54 -7.64
N ARG A 56 8.21 -7.74 -7.85
CA ARG A 56 9.55 -8.19 -8.23
C ARG A 56 10.56 -8.06 -7.08
N SER A 57 10.09 -7.74 -5.88
CA SER A 57 10.92 -7.68 -4.68
C SER A 57 11.26 -9.08 -4.15
N PRO A 58 12.31 -9.20 -3.33
CA PRO A 58 12.70 -10.46 -2.71
C PRO A 58 11.56 -11.09 -1.91
N ALA A 59 11.47 -12.43 -1.96
CA ALA A 59 10.46 -13.20 -1.23
C ALA A 59 10.94 -13.70 0.15
N GLU A 60 12.21 -13.45 0.50
CA GLU A 60 12.80 -13.97 1.74
C GLU A 60 12.21 -13.29 2.99
N PRO A 61 11.97 -14.07 4.10
CA PRO A 61 11.53 -13.51 5.36
C PRO A 61 12.60 -12.63 6.04
N PRO A 62 12.24 -11.88 7.07
CA PRO A 62 10.91 -11.80 7.69
C PRO A 62 9.97 -10.81 6.97
N TRP A 63 8.64 -10.97 7.16
CA TRP A 63 7.60 -10.11 6.55
C TRP A 63 6.83 -9.31 7.60
N THR A 64 7.47 -9.02 8.74
CA THR A 64 6.88 -8.23 9.83
C THR A 64 6.80 -6.75 9.47
N LEU A 65 5.94 -6.00 10.17
CA LEU A 65 5.86 -4.53 10.02
C LEU A 65 7.22 -3.87 10.25
N GLU A 66 7.98 -4.34 11.25
CA GLU A 66 9.31 -3.82 11.57
C GLU A 66 10.30 -4.03 10.41
N GLN A 67 10.23 -5.20 9.73
CA GLN A 67 11.08 -5.47 8.58
C GLN A 67 10.70 -4.59 7.39
N HIS A 68 9.42 -4.42 7.11
CA HIS A 68 8.98 -3.51 6.06
C HIS A 68 9.44 -2.07 6.34
N VAL A 69 9.46 -1.63 7.60
CA VAL A 69 10.01 -0.31 7.97
C VAL A 69 11.50 -0.22 7.63
N VAL A 70 12.29 -1.24 7.97
CA VAL A 70 13.73 -1.28 7.62
C VAL A 70 13.92 -1.22 6.10
N ASP A 71 13.13 -1.98 5.34
CA ASP A 71 13.18 -1.97 3.88
C ASP A 71 12.85 -0.59 3.29
N LEU A 72 11.80 0.08 3.79
CA LEU A 72 11.41 1.42 3.32
C LEU A 72 12.44 2.50 3.67
N LEU A 73 13.07 2.40 4.83
CA LEU A 73 14.16 3.29 5.20
C LEU A 73 15.36 3.10 4.26
N ALA A 74 15.71 1.86 3.92
CA ALA A 74 16.75 1.58 2.94
C ALA A 74 16.41 2.15 1.55
N VAL A 75 15.15 2.09 1.09
CA VAL A 75 14.71 2.73 -0.16
C VAL A 75 14.94 4.24 -0.13
N LEU A 76 14.61 4.90 0.98
CA LEU A 76 14.86 6.35 1.12
C LEU A 76 16.36 6.66 1.13
N ASP A 77 17.17 5.86 1.83
CA ASP A 77 18.62 6.05 1.94
C ASP A 77 19.31 5.86 0.60
N GLU A 78 18.98 4.80 -0.15
CA GLU A 78 19.51 4.54 -1.49
C GLU A 78 19.12 5.64 -2.50
N ALA A 79 17.92 6.23 -2.31
CA ALA A 79 17.46 7.34 -3.14
C ALA A 79 18.04 8.72 -2.74
N GLY A 80 18.81 8.80 -1.63
CA GLY A 80 19.35 10.04 -1.07
C GLY A 80 18.26 10.97 -0.53
N VAL A 81 17.16 10.41 0.00
CA VAL A 81 15.99 11.14 0.47
C VAL A 81 16.00 11.18 1.99
N GLU A 82 16.17 12.36 2.56
CA GLU A 82 16.13 12.54 4.01
C GLU A 82 14.69 12.45 4.56
N ARG A 83 13.71 13.02 3.86
CA ARG A 83 12.33 13.12 4.33
C ARG A 83 11.35 13.11 3.16
N ALA A 84 10.24 12.38 3.29
CA ALA A 84 9.22 12.23 2.24
C ALA A 84 7.79 12.41 2.77
N VAL A 85 6.84 12.74 1.88
CA VAL A 85 5.42 12.46 2.10
C VAL A 85 5.23 10.95 1.94
N VAL A 86 4.69 10.28 2.96
CA VAL A 86 4.45 8.83 2.94
C VAL A 86 2.99 8.59 2.58
N LEU A 87 2.74 8.20 1.33
CA LEU A 87 1.42 7.93 0.77
C LEU A 87 1.16 6.42 0.81
N THR A 88 0.16 6.00 1.57
CA THR A 88 -0.07 4.58 1.84
C THR A 88 -1.47 4.15 1.48
N HIS A 89 -1.65 2.87 1.16
CA HIS A 89 -2.96 2.26 0.96
C HIS A 89 -3.05 0.92 1.72
N SER A 90 -4.18 0.66 2.39
CA SER A 90 -4.47 -0.64 3.00
C SER A 90 -3.38 -1.09 3.99
N PHE A 91 -2.76 -2.27 3.79
CA PHE A 91 -1.61 -2.78 4.56
C PHE A 91 -0.44 -1.79 4.61
N GLY A 92 -0.19 -1.06 3.52
CA GLY A 92 0.78 0.02 3.51
C GLY A 92 0.52 1.07 4.60
N GLY A 93 -0.74 1.25 5.02
CA GLY A 93 -1.13 2.14 6.12
C GLY A 93 -0.60 1.66 7.48
N ALA A 94 -0.68 0.35 7.77
CA ALA A 94 -0.06 -0.22 8.97
C ALA A 94 1.45 -0.02 8.96
N ILE A 95 2.11 -0.28 7.82
CA ILE A 95 3.55 -0.06 7.65
C ILE A 95 3.91 1.42 7.83
N GLY A 96 3.13 2.34 7.21
CA GLY A 96 3.35 3.79 7.30
C GLY A 96 3.22 4.33 8.73
N LEU A 97 2.27 3.82 9.51
CA LEU A 97 2.14 4.13 10.94
C LEU A 97 3.37 3.67 11.74
N HIS A 98 3.86 2.46 11.49
CA HIS A 98 5.08 1.95 12.12
C HIS A 98 6.33 2.72 11.69
N LEU A 99 6.45 3.10 10.40
CA LEU A 99 7.51 3.95 9.89
C LEU A 99 7.52 5.32 10.59
N ALA A 100 6.35 5.97 10.67
CA ALA A 100 6.23 7.27 11.34
C ALA A 100 6.60 7.21 12.83
N ARG A 101 6.35 6.10 13.51
CA ARG A 101 6.74 5.90 14.91
C ARG A 101 8.23 5.62 15.08
N THR A 102 8.81 4.85 14.15
CA THR A 102 10.21 4.42 14.24
C THR A 102 11.18 5.52 13.82
N ALA A 103 10.82 6.29 12.80
CA ALA A 103 11.64 7.35 12.21
C ALA A 103 10.79 8.57 11.82
N PRO A 104 10.21 9.29 12.79
CA PRO A 104 9.31 10.41 12.52
C PRO A 104 9.98 11.53 11.72
N GLU A 105 11.29 11.71 11.87
CA GLU A 105 12.10 12.67 11.12
C GLU A 105 12.15 12.37 9.62
N ARG A 106 11.91 11.11 9.21
CA ARG A 106 11.88 10.68 7.80
C ARG A 106 10.51 10.93 7.14
N VAL A 107 9.47 11.22 7.93
CA VAL A 107 8.09 11.39 7.46
C VAL A 107 7.66 12.85 7.55
N ARG A 108 7.48 13.51 6.39
CA ARG A 108 6.98 14.90 6.32
C ARG A 108 5.49 14.97 6.66
N THR A 109 4.73 14.09 6.05
CA THR A 109 3.29 13.92 6.27
C THR A 109 2.95 12.46 5.98
N LEU A 110 2.10 11.86 6.81
CA LEU A 110 1.57 10.53 6.60
C LEU A 110 0.18 10.60 5.97
N VAL A 111 -0.03 9.96 4.83
CA VAL A 111 -1.33 9.86 4.15
C VAL A 111 -1.79 8.41 4.19
N LEU A 112 -2.93 8.17 4.82
CA LEU A 112 -3.51 6.86 5.07
C LEU A 112 -4.78 6.70 4.22
N LEU A 113 -4.66 6.10 3.02
CA LEU A 113 -5.81 5.79 2.17
C LEU A 113 -6.39 4.44 2.57
N ASP A 114 -7.54 4.45 3.19
CA ASP A 114 -8.27 3.29 3.72
C ASP A 114 -7.34 2.25 4.39
N PRO A 115 -6.62 2.65 5.46
CA PRO A 115 -5.60 1.81 6.05
C PRO A 115 -6.19 0.55 6.68
N ALA A 116 -5.51 -0.59 6.51
CA ALA A 116 -5.84 -1.85 7.17
C ALA A 116 -4.92 -2.04 8.38
N THR A 117 -5.42 -1.73 9.57
CA THR A 117 -4.70 -1.90 10.84
C THR A 117 -5.67 -2.09 11.99
N GLY A 118 -5.35 -2.95 12.95
CA GLY A 118 -6.30 -3.37 13.98
C GLY A 118 -7.52 -4.08 13.37
N VAL A 119 -7.29 -4.84 12.29
CA VAL A 119 -8.32 -5.63 11.61
C VAL A 119 -8.86 -6.67 12.59
N ASP A 120 -10.17 -6.91 12.54
CA ASP A 120 -10.79 -7.93 13.35
C ASP A 120 -10.10 -9.29 13.15
N THR A 121 -9.79 -9.97 14.25
CA THR A 121 -8.99 -11.20 14.23
C THR A 121 -9.66 -12.33 13.44
N ALA A 122 -11.00 -12.44 13.45
CA ALA A 122 -11.69 -13.47 12.69
C ALA A 122 -11.59 -13.18 11.18
N ASN A 123 -11.81 -11.92 10.78
CA ASN A 123 -11.65 -11.50 9.38
C ASN A 123 -10.20 -11.70 8.88
N ALA A 124 -9.22 -11.38 9.72
CA ALA A 124 -7.81 -11.57 9.38
C ALA A 124 -7.44 -13.06 9.24
N LEU A 125 -8.02 -13.92 10.10
CA LEU A 125 -7.81 -15.38 10.05
C LEU A 125 -8.40 -15.98 8.77
N ASP A 126 -9.64 -15.60 8.41
CA ASP A 126 -10.30 -16.08 7.20
C ASP A 126 -9.49 -15.67 5.95
N ALA A 127 -9.09 -14.39 5.85
CA ALA A 127 -8.29 -13.90 4.74
C ALA A 127 -6.88 -14.54 4.69
N ALA A 128 -6.27 -14.82 5.84
CA ALA A 128 -5.00 -15.55 5.90
C ALA A 128 -5.15 -17.01 5.46
N ALA A 129 -6.25 -17.66 5.83
CA ALA A 129 -6.55 -19.04 5.40
C ALA A 129 -6.76 -19.11 3.88
N ASP A 130 -7.50 -18.17 3.30
CA ASP A 130 -7.66 -18.07 1.83
C ASP A 130 -6.30 -17.85 1.14
N ALA A 131 -5.44 -17.02 1.70
CA ALA A 131 -4.11 -16.74 1.15
C ALA A 131 -3.14 -17.94 1.21
N CYS A 132 -3.42 -18.98 2.01
CA CYS A 132 -2.65 -20.22 2.02
C CYS A 132 -2.77 -21.01 0.70
N THR A 133 -3.85 -20.77 -0.06
CA THR A 133 -4.10 -21.45 -1.35
C THR A 133 -4.35 -20.39 -2.42
N PRO A 134 -3.29 -19.73 -2.91
CA PRO A 134 -3.44 -18.66 -3.88
C PRO A 134 -4.07 -19.15 -5.18
N ASP A 135 -4.92 -18.31 -5.75
CA ASP A 135 -5.56 -18.59 -7.02
C ASP A 135 -4.53 -18.75 -8.14
N THR A 136 -4.80 -19.72 -9.01
CA THR A 136 -4.05 -19.93 -10.25
C THR A 136 -4.98 -20.12 -11.43
N TRP A 137 -4.58 -19.67 -12.62
CA TRP A 137 -5.39 -19.70 -13.83
C TRP A 137 -4.72 -20.48 -14.95
N ALA A 138 -5.52 -20.98 -15.88
CA ALA A 138 -5.01 -21.67 -17.06
C ALA A 138 -4.34 -20.70 -18.05
N ASP A 139 -4.84 -19.46 -18.10
CA ASP A 139 -4.36 -18.41 -19.00
C ASP A 139 -4.64 -17.00 -18.43
N PRO A 140 -4.07 -15.95 -19.02
CA PRO A 140 -4.28 -14.58 -18.59
C PRO A 140 -5.73 -14.08 -18.75
N ALA A 141 -6.52 -14.66 -19.67
CA ALA A 141 -7.91 -14.26 -19.87
C ALA A 141 -8.75 -14.65 -18.65
N ALA A 142 -8.58 -15.88 -18.13
CA ALA A 142 -9.25 -16.32 -16.91
C ALA A 142 -8.87 -15.48 -15.68
N ALA A 143 -7.59 -15.09 -15.58
CA ALA A 143 -7.14 -14.17 -14.53
C ALA A 143 -7.77 -12.77 -14.68
N THR A 144 -7.91 -12.28 -15.91
CA THR A 144 -8.56 -10.99 -16.22
C THR A 144 -10.02 -10.99 -15.80
N GLU A 145 -10.76 -12.06 -16.13
CA GLU A 145 -12.16 -12.19 -15.71
C GLU A 145 -12.31 -12.24 -14.18
N ALA A 146 -11.42 -12.98 -13.49
CA ALA A 146 -11.42 -13.05 -12.03
C ALA A 146 -11.15 -11.67 -11.43
N LYS A 147 -10.11 -10.96 -11.91
CA LYS A 147 -9.76 -9.63 -11.44
C LYS A 147 -10.84 -8.59 -11.75
N ALA A 148 -11.52 -8.67 -12.89
CA ALA A 148 -12.64 -7.79 -13.22
C ALA A 148 -13.85 -7.97 -12.28
N ARG A 149 -14.07 -9.19 -11.78
CA ARG A 149 -15.11 -9.43 -10.75
C ARG A 149 -14.70 -8.86 -9.39
N ASP A 150 -13.43 -9.06 -9.00
CA ASP A 150 -12.86 -8.53 -7.75
C ASP A 150 -12.84 -6.99 -7.76
N TRP A 151 -12.49 -6.39 -8.89
CA TRP A 151 -12.43 -4.94 -9.08
C TRP A 151 -13.61 -4.42 -9.92
N ALA A 152 -14.83 -4.81 -9.57
CA ALA A 152 -16.03 -4.50 -10.37
C ALA A 152 -16.27 -2.99 -10.61
N GLU A 153 -15.77 -2.12 -9.72
CA GLU A 153 -15.88 -0.67 -9.87
C GLU A 153 -14.70 -0.04 -10.63
N ALA A 154 -13.62 -0.79 -10.87
CA ALA A 154 -12.45 -0.23 -11.54
C ALA A 154 -12.61 -0.20 -13.07
N PRO A 155 -12.06 0.81 -13.75
CA PRO A 155 -12.00 0.84 -15.20
C PRO A 155 -11.32 -0.41 -15.77
N HIS A 156 -11.86 -0.98 -16.87
CA HIS A 156 -11.26 -2.14 -17.52
C HIS A 156 -9.78 -1.98 -17.89
N ALA A 157 -9.35 -0.75 -18.23
CA ALA A 157 -7.95 -0.46 -18.51
C ALA A 157 -7.03 -0.75 -17.33
N LEU A 158 -7.47 -0.47 -16.09
CA LEU A 158 -6.70 -0.76 -14.87
C LEU A 158 -6.62 -2.26 -14.60
N VAL A 159 -7.70 -3.01 -14.87
CA VAL A 159 -7.70 -4.48 -14.77
C VAL A 159 -6.71 -5.08 -15.78
N ALA A 160 -6.72 -4.61 -17.03
CA ALA A 160 -5.81 -5.08 -18.06
C ALA A 160 -4.34 -4.76 -17.72
N GLU A 161 -4.09 -3.57 -17.17
CA GLU A 161 -2.75 -3.17 -16.71
C GLU A 161 -2.27 -4.06 -15.57
N GLU A 162 -3.12 -4.32 -14.57
CA GLU A 162 -2.80 -5.20 -13.45
C GLU A 162 -2.38 -6.59 -13.93
N VAL A 163 -3.16 -7.19 -14.83
CA VAL A 163 -2.86 -8.50 -15.41
C VAL A 163 -1.53 -8.47 -16.17
N THR A 164 -1.30 -7.45 -16.99
CA THR A 164 -0.09 -7.35 -17.81
C THR A 164 1.18 -7.17 -16.96
N THR A 165 1.07 -6.46 -15.84
CA THR A 165 2.25 -6.06 -15.04
C THR A 165 2.51 -6.99 -13.86
N HIS A 166 1.48 -7.62 -13.31
CA HIS A 166 1.56 -8.34 -12.04
C HIS A 166 1.29 -9.85 -12.14
N LEU A 167 0.76 -10.33 -13.25
CA LEU A 167 0.59 -11.77 -13.50
C LEU A 167 1.89 -12.39 -14.01
N GLU A 168 2.18 -13.62 -13.61
CA GLU A 168 3.31 -14.40 -14.14
C GLU A 168 2.93 -15.86 -14.38
N GLN A 169 3.66 -16.48 -15.30
CA GLN A 169 3.52 -17.91 -15.54
C GLN A 169 4.49 -18.70 -14.68
N HIS A 170 3.96 -19.66 -13.94
CA HIS A 170 4.72 -20.60 -13.13
C HIS A 170 5.29 -21.77 -13.98
N PRO A 171 6.30 -22.48 -13.46
CA PRO A 171 6.92 -23.62 -14.17
C PRO A 171 5.96 -24.76 -14.52
N ASP A 172 4.84 -24.88 -13.81
CA ASP A 172 3.76 -25.85 -14.09
C ASP A 172 2.83 -25.42 -15.23
N GLY A 173 3.09 -24.22 -15.82
CA GLY A 173 2.31 -23.65 -16.91
C GLY A 173 1.09 -22.84 -16.49
N ARG A 174 0.75 -22.82 -15.19
CA ARG A 174 -0.34 -22.00 -14.65
C ARG A 174 0.09 -20.56 -14.44
N TRP A 175 -0.87 -19.67 -14.38
CA TRP A 175 -0.67 -18.25 -14.14
C TRP A 175 -1.09 -17.89 -12.71
N ALA A 176 -0.33 -17.03 -12.05
CA ALA A 176 -0.63 -16.51 -10.71
C ALA A 176 -0.16 -15.07 -10.56
N TRP A 177 -0.64 -14.38 -9.52
CA TRP A 177 -0.12 -13.06 -9.17
C TRP A 177 1.30 -13.17 -8.61
N ARG A 178 2.12 -12.15 -8.85
CA ARG A 178 3.47 -12.02 -8.26
C ARG A 178 3.39 -11.69 -6.78
N THR A 179 2.87 -12.65 -6.00
CA THR A 179 2.78 -12.55 -4.55
C THR A 179 3.25 -13.85 -3.92
N TYR A 180 3.99 -13.75 -2.84
CA TYR A 180 4.44 -14.91 -2.08
C TYR A 180 3.46 -15.20 -0.94
N ALA A 181 2.76 -16.32 -1.00
CA ALA A 181 1.68 -16.65 -0.07
C ALA A 181 2.07 -16.52 1.42
N PRO A 182 3.25 -16.98 1.90
CA PRO A 182 3.64 -16.77 3.29
C PRO A 182 3.75 -15.29 3.69
N ALA A 183 4.16 -14.40 2.77
CA ALA A 183 4.19 -12.96 3.04
C ALA A 183 2.78 -12.38 3.16
N VAL A 184 1.84 -12.82 2.30
CA VAL A 184 0.43 -12.40 2.35
C VAL A 184 -0.24 -12.87 3.64
N VAL A 185 -0.05 -14.15 4.03
CA VAL A 185 -0.55 -14.71 5.30
C VAL A 185 -0.01 -13.92 6.50
N THR A 186 1.31 -13.61 6.48
CA THR A 186 1.92 -12.81 7.54
C THR A 186 1.34 -11.40 7.58
N ALA A 187 1.13 -10.76 6.42
CA ALA A 187 0.56 -9.41 6.36
C ALA A 187 -0.83 -9.34 7.02
N TRP A 188 -1.70 -10.35 6.84
CA TRP A 188 -2.99 -10.42 7.54
C TRP A 188 -2.82 -10.53 9.05
N SER A 189 -1.86 -11.34 9.52
CA SER A 189 -1.53 -11.44 10.95
C SER A 189 -1.00 -10.11 11.51
N GLU A 190 -0.14 -9.42 10.76
CA GLU A 190 0.42 -8.12 11.14
C GLU A 190 -0.65 -7.02 11.18
N MET A 191 -1.63 -7.02 10.27
CA MET A 191 -2.76 -6.08 10.27
C MET A 191 -3.72 -6.31 11.44
N ALA A 192 -3.78 -7.51 12.01
CA ALA A 192 -4.60 -7.82 13.20
C ALA A 192 -3.93 -7.42 14.53
N ARG A 193 -2.68 -6.97 14.52
CA ARG A 193 -2.01 -6.46 15.72
C ARG A 193 -2.72 -5.22 16.27
N GLU A 194 -2.54 -4.96 17.57
CA GLU A 194 -3.04 -3.70 18.16
C GLU A 194 -2.50 -2.50 17.38
N PRO A 195 -3.38 -1.63 16.86
CA PRO A 195 -2.97 -0.52 16.02
C PRO A 195 -2.19 0.54 16.80
N VAL A 196 -1.20 1.12 16.14
CA VAL A 196 -0.37 2.18 16.73
C VAL A 196 -0.81 3.55 16.24
N LEU A 197 -0.76 4.57 17.09
CA LEU A 197 -1.09 5.94 16.73
C LEU A 197 0.10 6.65 16.06
N PRO A 198 -0.16 7.55 15.09
CA PRO A 198 0.89 8.40 14.54
C PRO A 198 1.44 9.34 15.62
N PRO A 199 2.75 9.65 15.64
CA PRO A 199 3.34 10.55 16.61
C PRO A 199 2.89 12.00 16.37
N ALA A 200 2.76 12.78 17.44
CA ALA A 200 2.27 14.18 17.41
C ALA A 200 3.05 15.11 16.46
N GLY A 201 4.33 14.81 16.22
CA GLY A 201 5.18 15.58 15.29
C GLY A 201 4.99 15.29 13.80
N VAL A 202 4.12 14.33 13.44
CA VAL A 202 3.86 13.92 12.05
C VAL A 202 2.43 14.26 11.65
N PRO A 203 2.21 15.32 10.86
CA PRO A 203 0.88 15.60 10.31
C PRO A 203 0.35 14.38 9.56
N THR A 204 -0.89 14.01 9.83
CA THR A 204 -1.49 12.79 9.28
C THR A 204 -2.83 13.09 8.61
N LEU A 205 -2.99 12.63 7.38
CA LEU A 205 -4.25 12.66 6.65
C LEU A 205 -4.85 11.24 6.60
N LEU A 206 -5.99 11.05 7.23
CA LEU A 206 -6.75 9.81 7.19
C LEU A 206 -7.87 9.91 6.16
N VAL A 207 -7.89 9.02 5.19
CA VAL A 207 -8.87 8.96 4.10
C VAL A 207 -9.58 7.60 4.12
N PRO A 208 -10.60 7.39 4.98
CA PRO A 208 -11.34 6.13 5.02
C PRO A 208 -12.29 6.01 3.82
N ALA A 209 -12.43 4.80 3.28
CA ALA A 209 -13.42 4.44 2.27
C ALA A 209 -14.74 4.04 2.94
N LEU A 210 -15.83 4.72 2.57
CA LEU A 210 -17.12 4.55 3.29
C LEU A 210 -17.90 3.31 2.90
N ARG A 211 -17.59 2.65 1.75
CA ARG A 211 -18.33 1.49 1.25
C ARG A 211 -17.67 0.13 1.55
N VAL A 212 -16.63 0.12 2.42
CA VAL A 212 -15.95 -1.13 2.82
C VAL A 212 -16.71 -1.80 3.97
N GLN A 213 -17.11 -3.06 3.77
CA GLN A 213 -17.83 -3.84 4.76
C GLN A 213 -17.32 -5.30 4.83
N PRO A 214 -16.86 -5.76 5.99
CA PRO A 214 -16.61 -4.99 7.22
C PRO A 214 -15.46 -3.99 7.04
N PRO A 215 -15.43 -2.89 7.82
CA PRO A 215 -14.36 -1.90 7.71
C PRO A 215 -13.01 -2.48 8.15
N LEU A 216 -11.94 -2.14 7.42
CA LEU A 216 -10.57 -2.55 7.74
C LEU A 216 -9.93 -1.72 8.87
N LEU A 217 -10.60 -0.65 9.25
CA LEU A 217 -10.25 0.20 10.37
C LEU A 217 -11.41 0.19 11.37
N SER A 218 -11.19 -0.29 12.59
CA SER A 218 -12.24 -0.33 13.59
C SER A 218 -12.78 1.07 13.90
N GLU A 219 -14.08 1.18 14.18
CA GLU A 219 -14.71 2.47 14.52
C GLU A 219 -14.07 3.11 15.76
N ARG A 220 -13.70 2.31 16.75
CA ARG A 220 -12.97 2.78 17.94
C ARG A 220 -11.66 3.45 17.55
N TYR A 221 -10.86 2.81 16.68
CA TYR A 221 -9.57 3.35 16.30
C TYR A 221 -9.72 4.58 15.40
N ARG A 222 -10.69 4.58 14.48
CA ARG A 222 -11.04 5.74 13.64
C ARG A 222 -11.39 6.95 14.49
N THR A 223 -12.23 6.76 15.52
CA THR A 223 -12.60 7.82 16.47
C THR A 223 -11.39 8.31 17.27
N THR A 224 -10.50 7.40 17.69
CA THR A 224 -9.27 7.77 18.39
C THR A 224 -8.36 8.61 17.50
N LEU A 225 -8.15 8.21 16.23
CA LEU A 225 -7.36 8.99 15.28
C LEU A 225 -7.97 10.38 15.04
N ALA A 226 -9.28 10.46 14.83
CA ALA A 226 -9.99 11.72 14.57
C ALA A 226 -9.94 12.71 15.75
N ALA A 227 -9.65 12.23 16.96
CA ALA A 227 -9.51 13.07 18.14
C ALA A 227 -8.09 13.67 18.32
N LEU A 228 -7.14 13.30 17.46
CA LEU A 228 -5.77 13.84 17.52
C LEU A 228 -5.65 15.14 16.73
N ASP A 229 -5.12 16.20 17.33
CA ASP A 229 -5.01 17.54 16.72
C ASP A 229 -4.18 17.55 15.41
N HIS A 230 -3.26 16.61 15.25
CA HIS A 230 -2.39 16.48 14.07
C HIS A 230 -2.95 15.50 13.01
N VAL A 231 -4.16 15.00 13.19
CA VAL A 231 -4.85 14.10 12.25
C VAL A 231 -6.03 14.82 11.60
N THR A 232 -6.01 14.93 10.29
CA THR A 232 -7.15 15.40 9.50
C THR A 232 -7.86 14.20 8.88
N VAL A 233 -9.18 14.14 8.98
CA VAL A 233 -9.99 13.05 8.42
C VAL A 233 -10.78 13.54 7.22
N HIS A 234 -10.63 12.86 6.08
CA HIS A 234 -11.36 13.17 4.85
C HIS A 234 -11.95 11.91 4.22
N PRO A 235 -13.18 11.48 4.61
CA PRO A 235 -13.77 10.25 4.12
C PRO A 235 -14.15 10.38 2.63
N LEU A 236 -14.00 9.28 1.87
CA LEU A 236 -14.39 9.19 0.47
C LEU A 236 -15.47 8.10 0.27
N ASP A 237 -16.48 8.43 -0.55
CA ASP A 237 -17.57 7.50 -0.87
C ASP A 237 -17.15 6.54 -2.02
N CYS A 238 -16.35 5.53 -1.67
CA CYS A 238 -15.88 4.49 -2.58
C CYS A 238 -15.65 3.18 -1.85
N SER A 239 -15.36 2.12 -2.59
CA SER A 239 -14.84 0.87 -2.05
C SER A 239 -13.34 0.98 -1.73
N HIS A 240 -12.72 -0.11 -1.28
CA HIS A 240 -11.36 -0.16 -0.75
C HIS A 240 -10.26 0.41 -1.66
N MET A 241 -10.41 0.30 -2.99
CA MET A 241 -9.37 0.67 -3.96
C MET A 241 -9.32 2.19 -4.21
N VAL A 242 -9.23 2.99 -3.14
CA VAL A 242 -9.27 4.46 -3.14
C VAL A 242 -8.38 5.10 -4.20
N PRO A 243 -7.06 4.78 -4.32
CA PRO A 243 -6.20 5.45 -5.29
C PRO A 243 -6.51 5.10 -6.74
N GLN A 244 -7.12 3.94 -7.01
CA GLN A 244 -7.51 3.49 -8.34
C GLN A 244 -8.88 4.02 -8.77
N LEU A 245 -9.80 4.16 -7.82
CA LEU A 245 -11.19 4.57 -8.10
C LEU A 245 -11.35 6.08 -8.14
N LEU A 246 -10.64 6.80 -7.29
CA LEU A 246 -10.79 8.24 -7.12
C LEU A 246 -9.45 9.01 -7.23
N PRO A 247 -8.65 8.78 -8.29
CA PRO A 247 -7.31 9.37 -8.41
C PRO A 247 -7.33 10.90 -8.34
N ALA A 248 -8.31 11.56 -8.97
CA ALA A 248 -8.42 13.01 -8.95
C ALA A 248 -8.69 13.56 -7.53
N GLN A 249 -9.53 12.89 -6.73
CA GLN A 249 -9.81 13.29 -5.36
C GLN A 249 -8.59 13.06 -4.47
N VAL A 250 -7.90 11.92 -4.61
CA VAL A 250 -6.65 11.65 -3.91
C VAL A 250 -5.59 12.69 -4.29
N GLY A 251 -5.44 12.99 -5.57
CA GLY A 251 -4.51 14.04 -6.04
C GLY A 251 -4.80 15.40 -5.45
N ALA A 252 -6.07 15.80 -5.38
CA ALA A 252 -6.48 17.07 -4.76
C ALA A 252 -6.11 17.16 -3.27
N LEU A 253 -6.14 16.03 -2.55
CA LEU A 253 -5.75 15.95 -1.15
C LEU A 253 -4.23 15.93 -0.95
N VAL A 254 -3.48 15.30 -1.87
CA VAL A 254 -2.03 15.09 -1.72
C VAL A 254 -1.22 16.27 -2.24
N ARG A 255 -1.62 16.93 -3.34
CA ARG A 255 -0.88 18.07 -3.93
C ARG A 255 -0.51 19.16 -2.93
N PRO A 256 -1.43 19.64 -2.07
CA PRO A 256 -1.08 20.68 -1.07
C PRO A 256 -0.01 20.25 -0.07
N LEU A 257 0.14 18.94 0.17
CA LEU A 257 1.14 18.38 1.11
C LEU A 257 2.55 18.35 0.49
N LEU A 258 2.67 18.57 -0.82
CA LEU A 258 3.94 18.56 -1.56
C LEU A 258 4.56 19.96 -1.66
N GLU A 259 3.81 21.00 -1.35
CA GLU A 259 4.32 22.37 -1.32
C GLU A 259 5.34 22.54 -0.19
N PRO A 260 6.36 23.42 -0.36
CA PRO A 260 7.45 23.62 0.61
C PRO A 260 7.00 23.99 2.02
#